data_e54e991abebb2a736760b021c3dc7ec0
#
_entry.id   e54e991abebb2a736760b021c3dc7ec0
#
_cell.length_a   1.000
_cell.length_b   1.000
_cell.length_c   1.000
_cell.angle_alpha   90.00
_cell.angle_beta   90.00
_cell.angle_gamma   90.00
#
_symmetry.space_group_name_H-M   'P 1'
#
loop_
_entity.id
_entity.type
_entity.pdbx_description
1 polymer ?
#
loop_
_entity_poly.entity_id
_entity_poly.type
_entity_poly.pdbx_seq_one_letter_code
_entity_poly.pdbx_strand_id
1 'polypeptide(L)'
;MANEKYIMALDAGTTSNRCILFNARGEMCSVAQKEFTQYFPQPGWVEHDANEIWTTQLGVALSAMNQIGASAEDIAAIGITNQRETTIVWDRDTGEPVCHAIVWQCRRTSEYCDALKAQGLTDKIREKTGLVIDAYFSATKLKWILDNVPGVRARAERGDLLFGTVETWLIWKLTCGKIHVTDYSNASRTMLFNIHTLDWDDEILQILDIPRCMLPTPVPNSEFYEYADPMHFGGEIKIAGAAGDQQAALFGQTCFQRGEAKSTFGTGGFMLMNVGEKPVFSHNGLVTTVAWGLDGKVNYALEGSIFVAGAAIQWLRDELHLLEDARDSEYMAQKVRDTNGCYVVPAFTGLGAPHWDQYARGAIVGLTRGVNKNHIIRATLDSLCYQINDVLTAMEADSGIAMTALKVDGGACANNYLMQTMADISSLPVKRPCCVETTALGAAYLAGLAVGYWKSTEDVLQNWAVDRKFTPAITEEERAERLKGWNKAVRCSYGWAKED
;
A
#
# COMPACT_ATOMS: atom_id res chain seq x y z
N MET A 1 -23.14 -2.93 33.20
CA MET A 1 -23.03 -2.60 31.77
C MET A 1 -21.93 -3.50 31.24
N ALA A 2 -22.13 -4.25 30.15
CA ALA A 2 -21.04 -5.00 29.55
C ALA A 2 -19.96 -3.99 29.16
N ASN A 3 -18.70 -4.20 29.57
CA ASN A 3 -17.59 -3.36 29.15
C ASN A 3 -17.56 -3.33 27.63
N GLU A 4 -17.51 -2.15 27.05
CA GLU A 4 -17.35 -1.99 25.60
C GLU A 4 -16.00 -2.58 25.21
N LYS A 5 -15.98 -3.54 24.29
CA LYS A 5 -14.73 -4.12 23.77
C LYS A 5 -14.31 -3.41 22.50
N TYR A 6 -12.99 -3.38 22.27
CA TYR A 6 -12.39 -2.73 21.12
C TYR A 6 -11.61 -3.73 20.29
N ILE A 7 -11.44 -3.45 19.00
CA ILE A 7 -10.41 -4.06 18.17
C ILE A 7 -9.24 -3.08 18.07
N MET A 8 -8.05 -3.56 18.35
CA MET A 8 -6.80 -2.82 18.22
C MET A 8 -6.24 -3.01 16.81
N ALA A 9 -6.10 -1.93 16.05
CA ALA A 9 -5.40 -1.94 14.77
C ALA A 9 -3.99 -1.35 14.94
N LEU A 10 -2.98 -2.13 14.60
CA LEU A 10 -1.59 -1.72 14.51
C LEU A 10 -1.28 -1.43 13.03
N ASP A 11 -0.94 -0.19 12.73
CA ASP A 11 -0.63 0.30 11.38
C ASP A 11 0.84 0.73 11.33
N ALA A 12 1.69 -0.15 10.81
CA ALA A 12 3.12 0.09 10.65
C ALA A 12 3.42 0.66 9.26
N GLY A 13 3.25 1.98 9.12
CA GLY A 13 3.47 2.70 7.86
C GLY A 13 4.95 2.89 7.51
N THR A 14 5.22 3.55 6.39
CA THR A 14 6.60 3.78 5.93
C THR A 14 7.36 4.79 6.79
N THR A 15 6.69 5.82 7.29
CA THR A 15 7.35 6.90 8.04
C THR A 15 6.95 6.97 9.50
N SER A 16 5.88 6.28 9.88
CA SER A 16 5.34 6.32 11.23
C SER A 16 4.57 5.04 11.56
N ASN A 17 4.52 4.72 12.83
CA ASN A 17 3.63 3.70 13.37
C ASN A 17 2.41 4.35 14.01
N ARG A 18 1.26 3.69 13.88
CA ARG A 18 -0.02 4.14 14.41
C ARG A 18 -0.72 2.98 15.12
N CYS A 19 -1.49 3.30 16.15
CA CYS A 19 -2.46 2.41 16.76
C CYS A 19 -3.80 3.10 16.85
N ILE A 20 -4.87 2.41 16.43
CA ILE A 20 -6.24 2.88 16.53
C ILE A 20 -7.08 1.82 17.24
N LEU A 21 -7.89 2.23 18.20
CA LEU A 21 -8.89 1.38 18.84
C LEU A 21 -10.26 1.67 18.22
N PHE A 22 -10.88 0.61 17.66
CA PHE A 22 -12.19 0.69 17.03
C PHE A 22 -13.25 -0.01 17.88
N ASN A 23 -14.44 0.60 18.02
CA ASN A 23 -15.61 -0.04 18.61
C ASN A 23 -16.40 -0.88 17.60
N ALA A 24 -17.49 -1.51 18.05
CA ALA A 24 -18.31 -2.38 17.20
C ALA A 24 -18.97 -1.67 16.01
N ARG A 25 -19.09 -0.34 16.06
CA ARG A 25 -19.60 0.48 14.95
C ARG A 25 -18.51 0.90 13.95
N GLY A 26 -17.26 0.45 14.15
CA GLY A 26 -16.12 0.87 13.34
C GLY A 26 -15.70 2.32 13.59
N GLU A 27 -16.10 2.91 14.71
CA GLU A 27 -15.71 4.27 15.09
C GLU A 27 -14.37 4.25 15.82
N MET A 28 -13.53 5.24 15.51
CA MET A 28 -12.25 5.45 16.19
C MET A 28 -12.47 6.00 17.60
N CYS A 29 -12.11 5.22 18.61
CA CYS A 29 -12.24 5.60 20.02
C CYS A 29 -10.95 6.19 20.59
N SER A 30 -9.80 5.76 20.06
CA SER A 30 -8.49 6.28 20.45
C SER A 30 -7.52 6.16 19.29
N VAL A 31 -6.57 7.10 19.17
CA VAL A 31 -5.53 7.12 18.14
C VAL A 31 -4.22 7.59 18.76
N ALA A 32 -3.15 6.85 18.53
CA ALA A 32 -1.80 7.28 18.83
C ALA A 32 -0.90 7.01 17.61
N GLN A 33 0.02 7.94 17.34
CA GLN A 33 0.94 7.87 16.20
C GLN A 33 2.31 8.40 16.62
N LYS A 34 3.37 7.80 16.07
CA LYS A 34 4.75 8.27 16.24
C LYS A 34 5.57 7.97 15.01
N GLU A 35 6.33 8.94 14.55
CA GLU A 35 7.32 8.79 13.49
C GLU A 35 8.54 8.03 14.00
N PHE A 36 9.30 7.41 13.06
CA PHE A 36 10.57 6.75 13.32
C PHE A 36 11.61 7.13 12.27
N THR A 37 12.88 6.85 12.55
CA THR A 37 14.01 7.31 11.76
C THR A 37 14.05 6.63 10.38
N GLN A 38 14.29 7.45 9.35
CA GLN A 38 14.53 7.00 7.98
C GLN A 38 16.04 7.09 7.70
N TYR A 39 16.65 6.04 7.17
CA TYR A 39 18.08 5.99 6.86
C TYR A 39 18.30 5.95 5.35
N PHE A 40 19.21 6.79 4.86
CA PHE A 40 19.56 6.91 3.45
C PHE A 40 21.09 6.77 3.27
N PRO A 41 21.67 5.56 3.48
CA PRO A 41 23.12 5.39 3.57
C PRO A 41 23.85 5.64 2.24
N GLN A 42 23.16 5.47 1.10
CA GLN A 42 23.69 5.73 -0.24
C GLN A 42 22.57 6.26 -1.16
N PRO A 43 22.87 6.90 -2.29
CA PRO A 43 21.85 7.31 -3.27
C PRO A 43 20.97 6.12 -3.70
N GLY A 44 19.65 6.29 -3.56
CA GLY A 44 18.67 5.26 -3.88
C GLY A 44 18.54 4.13 -2.85
N TRP A 45 19.29 4.15 -1.74
CA TRP A 45 19.14 3.22 -0.63
C TRP A 45 18.22 3.79 0.45
N VAL A 46 17.31 2.96 0.94
CA VAL A 46 16.39 3.33 2.02
C VAL A 46 16.33 2.19 3.02
N GLU A 47 16.52 2.51 4.29
CA GLU A 47 16.57 1.53 5.38
C GLU A 47 15.80 2.02 6.60
N HIS A 48 15.32 1.05 7.40
CA HIS A 48 14.73 1.29 8.72
C HIS A 48 15.40 0.42 9.78
N ASP A 49 15.43 0.89 11.02
CA ASP A 49 15.75 0.05 12.18
C ASP A 49 14.50 -0.76 12.57
N ALA A 50 14.58 -2.10 12.43
CA ALA A 50 13.46 -2.97 12.76
C ALA A 50 13.12 -2.95 14.27
N ASN A 51 14.09 -2.71 15.14
CA ASN A 51 13.86 -2.56 16.58
C ASN A 51 13.15 -1.23 16.88
N GLU A 52 13.46 -0.15 16.15
CA GLU A 52 12.73 1.12 16.29
C GLU A 52 11.28 0.99 15.79
N ILE A 53 11.03 0.26 14.68
CA ILE A 53 9.67 -0.07 14.25
C ILE A 53 8.91 -0.79 15.37
N TRP A 54 9.49 -1.84 15.96
CA TRP A 54 8.88 -2.60 17.06
C TRP A 54 8.57 -1.73 18.27
N THR A 55 9.58 -1.03 18.80
CA THR A 55 9.44 -0.26 20.03
C THR A 55 8.48 0.90 19.89
N THR A 56 8.47 1.52 18.71
CA THR A 56 7.54 2.60 18.37
C THR A 56 6.11 2.06 18.26
N GLN A 57 5.92 0.90 17.59
CA GLN A 57 4.59 0.29 17.45
C GLN A 57 4.00 -0.14 18.79
N LEU A 58 4.78 -0.77 19.65
CA LEU A 58 4.35 -1.11 21.01
C LEU A 58 4.03 0.15 21.81
N GLY A 59 4.85 1.19 21.71
CA GLY A 59 4.65 2.46 22.41
C GLY A 59 3.35 3.16 22.03
N VAL A 60 3.00 3.20 20.74
CA VAL A 60 1.71 3.79 20.30
C VAL A 60 0.52 2.91 20.67
N ALA A 61 0.67 1.58 20.71
CA ALA A 61 -0.38 0.68 21.18
C ALA A 61 -0.73 0.94 22.67
N LEU A 62 0.27 0.99 23.53
CA LEU A 62 0.10 1.31 24.94
C LEU A 62 -0.46 2.72 25.13
N SER A 63 0.00 3.69 24.34
CA SER A 63 -0.52 5.07 24.38
C SER A 63 -2.01 5.14 24.03
N ALA A 64 -2.43 4.43 22.96
CA ALA A 64 -3.84 4.41 22.56
C ALA A 64 -4.73 3.77 23.63
N MET A 65 -4.29 2.67 24.26
CA MET A 65 -5.02 2.07 25.39
C MET A 65 -5.14 3.03 26.57
N ASN A 66 -4.04 3.68 26.95
CA ASN A 66 -4.00 4.60 28.08
C ASN A 66 -4.91 5.82 27.89
N GLN A 67 -5.06 6.34 26.66
CA GLN A 67 -5.92 7.50 26.37
C GLN A 67 -7.38 7.30 26.78
N ILE A 68 -7.88 6.07 26.73
CA ILE A 68 -9.26 5.74 27.11
C ILE A 68 -9.35 4.84 28.35
N GLY A 69 -8.21 4.57 29.02
CA GLY A 69 -8.15 3.73 30.22
C GLY A 69 -8.47 2.25 29.96
N ALA A 70 -8.26 1.78 28.70
CA ALA A 70 -8.50 0.38 28.35
C ALA A 70 -7.39 -0.54 28.88
N SER A 71 -7.78 -1.71 29.36
CA SER A 71 -6.91 -2.83 29.74
C SER A 71 -6.85 -3.89 28.61
N ALA A 72 -6.00 -4.90 28.76
CA ALA A 72 -5.95 -6.02 27.83
C ALA A 72 -7.31 -6.76 27.71
N GLU A 73 -8.07 -6.82 28.81
CA GLU A 73 -9.40 -7.46 28.83
C GLU A 73 -10.44 -6.70 27.98
N ASP A 74 -10.23 -5.42 27.71
CA ASP A 74 -11.13 -4.60 26.90
C ASP A 74 -10.82 -4.72 25.39
N ILE A 75 -9.70 -5.37 25.03
CA ILE A 75 -9.30 -5.60 23.63
C ILE A 75 -9.71 -7.01 23.19
N ALA A 76 -10.59 -7.10 22.21
CA ALA A 76 -11.08 -8.38 21.70
C ALA A 76 -10.04 -9.09 20.80
N ALA A 77 -9.33 -8.32 19.96
CA ALA A 77 -8.25 -8.82 19.12
C ALA A 77 -7.35 -7.67 18.61
N ILE A 78 -6.15 -8.05 18.14
CA ILE A 78 -5.21 -7.22 17.40
C ILE A 78 -5.30 -7.58 15.91
N GLY A 79 -5.47 -6.56 15.05
CA GLY A 79 -5.26 -6.60 13.62
C GLY A 79 -4.01 -5.79 13.25
N ILE A 80 -3.21 -6.30 12.32
CA ILE A 80 -1.94 -5.70 11.90
C ILE A 80 -2.02 -5.33 10.43
N THR A 81 -1.60 -4.13 10.11
CA THR A 81 -1.35 -3.71 8.73
C THR A 81 0.01 -3.00 8.64
N ASN A 82 0.63 -3.03 7.49
CA ASN A 82 2.02 -2.61 7.37
C ASN A 82 2.37 -2.11 5.97
N GLN A 83 3.42 -1.28 5.89
CA GLN A 83 4.16 -1.09 4.66
C GLN A 83 4.62 -2.45 4.12
N ARG A 84 4.30 -2.75 2.87
CA ARG A 84 4.60 -4.05 2.25
C ARG A 84 6.05 -4.13 1.80
N GLU A 85 6.50 -5.31 1.42
CA GLU A 85 7.78 -5.64 0.77
C GLU A 85 9.05 -5.31 1.57
N THR A 86 8.97 -4.48 2.60
CA THR A 86 10.12 -4.15 3.46
C THR A 86 10.64 -5.42 4.11
N THR A 87 11.94 -5.68 3.91
CA THR A 87 12.58 -6.98 4.17
C THR A 87 13.39 -6.93 5.44
N ILE A 88 13.09 -7.82 6.38
CA ILE A 88 13.77 -7.97 7.67
C ILE A 88 14.33 -9.39 7.80
N VAL A 89 15.57 -9.52 8.26
CA VAL A 89 16.20 -10.80 8.61
C VAL A 89 16.76 -10.69 10.01
N TRP A 90 16.43 -11.66 10.85
CA TRP A 90 16.85 -11.65 12.26
C TRP A 90 17.26 -13.02 12.74
N ASP A 91 18.02 -13.04 13.82
CA ASP A 91 18.44 -14.24 14.51
C ASP A 91 17.26 -14.88 15.26
N ARG A 92 17.05 -16.18 15.07
CA ARG A 92 15.92 -16.93 15.62
C ARG A 92 15.94 -16.97 17.15
N ASP A 93 17.10 -17.06 17.75
CA ASP A 93 17.25 -17.26 19.20
C ASP A 93 17.28 -15.94 19.97
N THR A 94 17.98 -14.93 19.42
CA THR A 94 18.15 -13.63 20.08
C THR A 94 17.11 -12.61 19.70
N GLY A 95 16.51 -12.75 18.51
CA GLY A 95 15.60 -11.75 17.94
C GLY A 95 16.30 -10.49 17.45
N GLU A 96 17.63 -10.51 17.27
CA GLU A 96 18.37 -9.36 16.77
C GLU A 96 18.42 -9.33 15.24
N PRO A 97 18.03 -8.22 14.60
CA PRO A 97 18.19 -8.04 13.17
C PRO A 97 19.65 -8.14 12.73
N VAL A 98 19.92 -8.82 11.63
CA VAL A 98 21.30 -8.97 11.10
C VAL A 98 21.80 -7.69 10.40
N CYS A 99 20.89 -6.82 9.98
CA CYS A 99 21.13 -5.50 9.40
C CYS A 99 19.83 -4.68 9.50
N HIS A 100 19.88 -3.41 9.12
CA HIS A 100 18.66 -2.61 8.95
C HIS A 100 17.71 -3.26 7.95
N ALA A 101 16.41 -3.09 8.18
CA ALA A 101 15.36 -3.48 7.23
C ALA A 101 15.54 -2.75 5.90
N ILE A 102 15.53 -3.48 4.79
CA ILE A 102 15.61 -2.87 3.46
C ILE A 102 14.20 -2.51 3.01
N VAL A 103 13.94 -1.20 2.87
CA VAL A 103 12.61 -0.65 2.60
C VAL A 103 12.19 -0.91 1.15
N TRP A 104 10.87 -1.01 0.90
CA TRP A 104 10.27 -1.21 -0.42
C TRP A 104 10.73 -0.20 -1.47
N GLN A 105 11.05 1.04 -1.07
CA GLN A 105 11.56 2.12 -1.94
C GLN A 105 13.02 1.94 -2.37
N CYS A 106 13.77 1.06 -1.70
CA CYS A 106 15.20 0.89 -1.92
C CYS A 106 15.51 0.28 -3.28
N ARG A 107 16.40 0.92 -4.04
CA ARG A 107 16.75 0.52 -5.41
C ARG A 107 18.09 -0.25 -5.53
N ARG A 108 18.71 -0.64 -4.39
CA ARG A 108 20.04 -1.31 -4.38
C ARG A 108 20.12 -2.60 -5.19
N THR A 109 18.98 -3.24 -5.46
CA THR A 109 18.91 -4.52 -6.18
C THR A 109 18.48 -4.39 -7.64
N SER A 110 18.43 -3.17 -8.18
CA SER A 110 17.97 -2.92 -9.57
C SER A 110 18.79 -3.66 -10.60
N GLU A 111 20.13 -3.67 -10.48
CA GLU A 111 21.02 -4.40 -11.41
C GLU A 111 20.75 -5.91 -11.37
N TYR A 112 20.47 -6.47 -10.19
CA TYR A 112 20.12 -7.88 -10.08
C TYR A 112 18.76 -8.18 -10.74
N CYS A 113 17.80 -7.29 -10.62
CA CYS A 113 16.52 -7.41 -11.35
C CYS A 113 16.73 -7.41 -12.86
N ASP A 114 17.60 -6.56 -13.38
CA ASP A 114 17.92 -6.52 -14.82
C ASP A 114 18.62 -7.80 -15.28
N ALA A 115 19.50 -8.37 -14.45
CA ALA A 115 20.12 -9.67 -14.73
C ALA A 115 19.09 -10.82 -14.79
N LEU A 116 18.08 -10.83 -13.90
CA LEU A 116 17.00 -11.83 -13.94
C LEU A 116 16.13 -11.68 -15.21
N LYS A 117 15.82 -10.44 -15.60
CA LYS A 117 15.09 -10.16 -16.85
C LYS A 117 15.88 -10.64 -18.08
N ALA A 118 17.20 -10.38 -18.12
CA ALA A 118 18.09 -10.83 -19.19
C ALA A 118 18.18 -12.36 -19.31
N GLN A 119 17.94 -13.09 -18.21
CA GLN A 119 17.83 -14.56 -18.20
C GLN A 119 16.47 -15.07 -18.70
N GLY A 120 15.54 -14.18 -19.08
CA GLY A 120 14.22 -14.56 -19.58
C GLY A 120 13.23 -15.03 -18.53
N LEU A 121 13.42 -14.65 -17.26
CA LEU A 121 12.60 -15.13 -16.15
C LEU A 121 11.30 -14.32 -15.94
N THR A 122 11.09 -13.24 -16.68
CA THR A 122 9.97 -12.29 -16.49
C THR A 122 8.61 -12.99 -16.52
N ASP A 123 8.33 -13.78 -17.56
CA ASP A 123 7.03 -14.43 -17.71
C ASP A 123 6.81 -15.51 -16.65
N LYS A 124 7.83 -16.30 -16.35
CA LYS A 124 7.78 -17.33 -15.30
C LYS A 124 7.45 -16.75 -13.94
N ILE A 125 8.13 -15.67 -13.53
CA ILE A 125 7.89 -15.02 -12.25
C ILE A 125 6.49 -14.40 -12.23
N ARG A 126 6.08 -13.70 -13.28
CA ARG A 126 4.75 -13.11 -13.39
C ARG A 126 3.65 -14.16 -13.30
N GLU A 127 3.77 -15.28 -14.01
CA GLU A 127 2.77 -16.35 -14.01
C GLU A 127 2.58 -16.98 -12.63
N LYS A 128 3.66 -17.17 -11.87
CA LYS A 128 3.62 -17.79 -10.55
C LYS A 128 3.22 -16.83 -9.43
N THR A 129 3.72 -15.59 -9.49
CA THR A 129 3.59 -14.63 -8.38
C THR A 129 2.62 -13.48 -8.65
N GLY A 130 2.23 -13.26 -9.90
CA GLY A 130 1.46 -12.09 -10.34
C GLY A 130 2.29 -10.80 -10.47
N LEU A 131 3.58 -10.84 -10.15
CA LEU A 131 4.43 -9.66 -10.05
C LEU A 131 5.38 -9.52 -11.23
N VAL A 132 5.86 -8.30 -11.44
CA VAL A 132 6.99 -8.01 -12.34
C VAL A 132 8.30 -8.16 -11.57
N ILE A 133 9.41 -8.39 -12.29
CA ILE A 133 10.75 -8.37 -11.66
C ILE A 133 11.14 -6.92 -11.42
N ASP A 134 11.14 -6.49 -10.15
CA ASP A 134 11.54 -5.15 -9.75
C ASP A 134 12.12 -5.15 -8.33
N ALA A 135 13.03 -4.21 -8.06
CA ALA A 135 13.63 -4.00 -6.74
C ALA A 135 12.60 -3.59 -5.65
N TYR A 136 11.38 -3.28 -6.04
CA TYR A 136 10.26 -3.02 -5.15
C TYR A 136 9.94 -4.21 -4.23
N PHE A 137 9.94 -5.43 -4.78
CA PHE A 137 9.53 -6.65 -4.07
C PHE A 137 10.65 -7.23 -3.19
N SER A 138 10.29 -8.10 -2.22
CA SER A 138 11.20 -8.55 -1.15
C SER A 138 12.32 -9.48 -1.61
N ALA A 139 12.07 -10.34 -2.60
CA ALA A 139 12.98 -11.44 -2.97
C ALA A 139 14.41 -11.01 -3.25
N THR A 140 14.60 -9.97 -4.06
CA THR A 140 15.94 -9.49 -4.43
C THR A 140 16.65 -8.81 -3.26
N LYS A 141 15.90 -8.19 -2.33
CA LYS A 141 16.43 -7.61 -1.09
C LYS A 141 16.93 -8.72 -0.14
N LEU A 142 16.13 -9.79 0.00
CA LEU A 142 16.53 -10.96 0.80
C LEU A 142 17.79 -11.60 0.22
N LYS A 143 17.83 -11.83 -1.10
CA LYS A 143 19.03 -12.31 -1.79
C LYS A 143 20.24 -11.42 -1.52
N TRP A 144 20.06 -10.10 -1.61
CA TRP A 144 21.13 -9.13 -1.35
C TRP A 144 21.65 -9.26 0.10
N ILE A 145 20.80 -9.42 1.09
CA ILE A 145 21.21 -9.61 2.50
C ILE A 145 22.03 -10.88 2.62
N LEU A 146 21.58 -12.00 2.04
CA LEU A 146 22.28 -13.29 2.08
C LEU A 146 23.67 -13.21 1.47
N ASP A 147 23.84 -12.44 0.40
CA ASP A 147 25.09 -12.37 -0.36
C ASP A 147 26.07 -11.30 0.16
N ASN A 148 25.58 -10.24 0.80
CA ASN A 148 26.40 -9.07 1.12
C ASN A 148 26.62 -8.86 2.64
N VAL A 149 25.78 -9.45 3.51
CA VAL A 149 26.00 -9.31 4.96
C VAL A 149 26.88 -10.47 5.44
N PRO A 150 28.06 -10.19 6.04
CA PRO A 150 29.02 -11.24 6.39
C PRO A 150 28.44 -12.33 7.30
N GLY A 151 28.61 -13.59 6.93
CA GLY A 151 28.21 -14.76 7.73
C GLY A 151 26.70 -15.08 7.72
N VAL A 152 25.86 -14.25 7.11
CA VAL A 152 24.40 -14.41 7.11
C VAL A 152 24.01 -15.66 6.31
N ARG A 153 24.56 -15.89 5.12
CA ARG A 153 24.20 -17.03 4.27
C ARG A 153 24.37 -18.38 5.00
N ALA A 154 25.54 -18.63 5.56
CA ALA A 154 25.80 -19.89 6.28
C ALA A 154 24.87 -20.09 7.48
N ARG A 155 24.48 -19.01 8.17
CA ARG A 155 23.51 -19.06 9.27
C ARG A 155 22.10 -19.35 8.75
N ALA A 156 21.70 -18.72 7.64
CA ALA A 156 20.40 -18.95 7.00
C ALA A 156 20.24 -20.41 6.55
N GLU A 157 21.28 -21.00 5.92
CA GLU A 157 21.29 -22.40 5.48
C GLU A 157 21.17 -23.39 6.67
N ARG A 158 21.68 -23.05 7.84
CA ARG A 158 21.52 -23.86 9.06
C ARG A 158 20.17 -23.68 9.74
N GLY A 159 19.37 -22.70 9.31
CA GLY A 159 18.09 -22.38 9.93
C GLY A 159 18.19 -21.50 11.19
N ASP A 160 19.34 -20.84 11.41
CA ASP A 160 19.54 -19.94 12.54
C ASP A 160 18.85 -18.57 12.35
N LEU A 161 18.47 -18.25 11.13
CA LEU A 161 17.87 -16.96 10.77
C LEU A 161 16.44 -17.09 10.28
N LEU A 162 15.66 -16.06 10.55
CA LEU A 162 14.28 -15.89 10.08
C LEU A 162 14.19 -14.69 9.16
N PHE A 163 13.31 -14.78 8.18
CA PHE A 163 12.93 -13.70 7.28
C PHE A 163 11.46 -13.33 7.52
N GLY A 164 11.13 -12.06 7.34
CA GLY A 164 9.75 -11.59 7.27
C GLY A 164 9.63 -10.20 6.69
N THR A 165 8.41 -9.84 6.38
CA THR A 165 7.96 -8.48 6.20
C THR A 165 7.58 -7.88 7.56
N VAL A 166 7.16 -6.61 7.59
CA VAL A 166 7.00 -5.89 8.87
C VAL A 166 5.95 -6.55 9.77
N GLU A 167 4.83 -7.05 9.22
CA GLU A 167 3.82 -7.73 10.03
C GLU A 167 4.35 -9.03 10.65
N THR A 168 5.13 -9.82 9.89
CA THR A 168 5.77 -11.04 10.39
C THR A 168 6.70 -10.72 11.58
N TRP A 169 7.50 -9.66 11.46
CA TRP A 169 8.35 -9.16 12.53
C TRP A 169 7.53 -8.76 13.75
N LEU A 170 6.44 -7.99 13.57
CA LEU A 170 5.58 -7.56 14.67
C LEU A 170 4.88 -8.75 15.34
N ILE A 171 4.36 -9.72 14.59
CA ILE A 171 3.73 -10.93 15.12
C ILE A 171 4.76 -11.72 15.93
N TRP A 172 5.95 -11.91 15.39
CA TRP A 172 7.03 -12.63 16.06
C TRP A 172 7.44 -11.93 17.39
N LYS A 173 7.57 -10.60 17.38
CA LYS A 173 7.88 -9.81 18.61
C LYS A 173 6.71 -9.85 19.61
N LEU A 174 5.47 -9.67 19.17
CA LEU A 174 4.28 -9.72 20.03
C LEU A 174 4.11 -11.07 20.73
N THR A 175 4.51 -12.15 20.08
CA THR A 175 4.40 -13.52 20.60
C THR A 175 5.67 -13.99 21.30
N CYS A 176 6.65 -13.13 21.50
CA CYS A 176 7.97 -13.50 22.06
C CYS A 176 8.62 -14.71 21.35
N GLY A 177 8.49 -14.75 20.01
CA GLY A 177 9.11 -15.78 19.18
C GLY A 177 8.33 -17.11 19.09
N LYS A 178 7.12 -17.21 19.64
CA LYS A 178 6.33 -18.46 19.62
C LYS A 178 5.91 -18.89 18.21
N ILE A 179 5.57 -17.94 17.34
CA ILE A 179 5.15 -18.24 15.97
C ILE A 179 5.90 -17.38 14.95
N HIS A 180 6.09 -17.94 13.76
CA HIS A 180 6.70 -17.29 12.61
C HIS A 180 5.79 -17.46 11.40
N VAL A 181 4.89 -16.49 11.20
CA VAL A 181 3.85 -16.51 10.16
C VAL A 181 3.84 -15.22 9.36
N THR A 182 3.31 -15.28 8.14
CA THR A 182 2.98 -14.13 7.29
C THR A 182 1.60 -14.34 6.69
N ASP A 183 0.83 -13.29 6.48
CA ASP A 183 -0.45 -13.39 5.79
C ASP A 183 -0.29 -13.50 4.27
N TYR A 184 -1.30 -14.05 3.58
CA TYR A 184 -1.25 -14.26 2.13
C TYR A 184 -1.05 -12.97 1.35
N SER A 185 -1.58 -11.84 1.81
CA SER A 185 -1.44 -10.58 1.09
C SER A 185 0.00 -10.07 1.13
N ASN A 186 0.68 -10.09 2.28
CA ASN A 186 2.10 -9.74 2.39
C ASN A 186 2.99 -10.78 1.70
N ALA A 187 2.72 -12.08 1.88
CA ALA A 187 3.44 -13.15 1.17
C ALA A 187 3.42 -12.92 -0.35
N SER A 188 2.27 -12.54 -0.92
CA SER A 188 2.12 -12.29 -2.35
C SER A 188 2.93 -11.08 -2.86
N ARG A 189 3.50 -10.25 -1.96
CA ARG A 189 4.36 -9.11 -2.32
C ARG A 189 5.85 -9.44 -2.27
N THR A 190 6.21 -10.66 -1.92
CA THR A 190 7.60 -11.04 -1.76
C THR A 190 8.33 -11.40 -3.06
N MET A 191 7.59 -11.72 -4.12
CA MET A 191 8.09 -12.35 -5.36
C MET A 191 8.68 -13.77 -5.12
N LEU A 192 8.33 -14.39 -3.98
CA LEU A 192 8.71 -15.77 -3.62
C LEU A 192 7.49 -16.69 -3.50
N PHE A 193 6.31 -16.09 -3.36
CA PHE A 193 5.06 -16.77 -3.06
C PHE A 193 4.29 -17.10 -4.35
N ASN A 194 3.88 -18.37 -4.49
CA ASN A 194 3.05 -18.80 -5.59
C ASN A 194 1.58 -18.55 -5.25
N ILE A 195 0.97 -17.60 -5.96
CA ILE A 195 -0.42 -17.17 -5.70
C ILE A 195 -1.47 -18.22 -6.07
N HIS A 196 -1.11 -19.30 -6.77
CA HIS A 196 -2.02 -20.39 -7.12
C HIS A 196 -2.04 -21.49 -6.05
N THR A 197 -0.85 -21.82 -5.50
CA THR A 197 -0.72 -22.86 -4.48
C THR A 197 -0.82 -22.32 -3.05
N LEU A 198 -0.74 -21.00 -2.88
CA LEU A 198 -0.74 -20.29 -1.61
C LEU A 198 0.40 -20.73 -0.68
N ASP A 199 1.57 -20.98 -1.27
CA ASP A 199 2.79 -21.37 -0.57
C ASP A 199 4.01 -20.80 -1.29
N TRP A 200 5.18 -20.89 -0.68
CA TRP A 200 6.44 -20.50 -1.27
C TRP A 200 6.75 -21.36 -2.50
N ASP A 201 7.24 -20.73 -3.58
CA ASP A 201 7.57 -21.43 -4.83
C ASP A 201 9.01 -21.97 -4.80
N ASP A 202 9.17 -23.27 -4.70
CA ASP A 202 10.48 -23.91 -4.59
C ASP A 202 11.38 -23.67 -5.82
N GLU A 203 10.82 -23.53 -7.02
CA GLU A 203 11.61 -23.21 -8.22
C GLU A 203 12.17 -21.79 -8.15
N ILE A 204 11.37 -20.83 -7.69
CA ILE A 204 11.82 -19.43 -7.48
C ILE A 204 12.87 -19.39 -6.37
N LEU A 205 12.65 -20.10 -5.25
CA LEU A 205 13.63 -20.19 -4.18
C LEU A 205 14.97 -20.75 -4.66
N GLN A 206 14.94 -21.78 -5.51
CA GLN A 206 16.14 -22.36 -6.11
C GLN A 206 16.83 -21.37 -7.07
N ILE A 207 16.10 -20.67 -7.94
CA ILE A 207 16.65 -19.66 -8.86
C ILE A 207 17.36 -18.55 -8.09
N LEU A 208 16.77 -18.10 -6.98
CA LEU A 208 17.30 -17.01 -6.17
C LEU A 208 18.26 -17.48 -5.08
N ASP A 209 18.47 -18.80 -4.94
CA ASP A 209 19.32 -19.40 -3.91
C ASP A 209 18.95 -18.91 -2.49
N ILE A 210 17.63 -19.03 -2.15
CA ILE A 210 17.05 -18.63 -0.86
C ILE A 210 16.68 -19.89 -0.08
N PRO A 211 17.22 -20.09 1.16
CA PRO A 211 16.87 -21.23 2.00
C PRO A 211 15.41 -21.16 2.47
N ARG A 212 14.60 -22.19 2.15
CA ARG A 212 13.19 -22.25 2.57
C ARG A 212 13.00 -22.22 4.08
N CYS A 213 13.96 -22.76 4.86
CA CYS A 213 13.89 -22.85 6.32
C CYS A 213 13.84 -21.50 7.06
N MET A 214 14.18 -20.41 6.38
CA MET A 214 14.11 -19.07 6.96
C MET A 214 12.77 -18.36 6.70
N LEU A 215 11.89 -18.93 5.87
CA LEU A 215 10.64 -18.30 5.48
C LEU A 215 9.52 -18.59 6.48
N PRO A 216 8.61 -17.62 6.75
CA PRO A 216 7.47 -17.81 7.63
C PRO A 216 6.43 -18.75 7.02
N THR A 217 5.54 -19.30 7.85
CA THR A 217 4.38 -20.05 7.38
C THR A 217 3.32 -19.09 6.84
N PRO A 218 2.90 -19.21 5.57
CA PRO A 218 1.81 -18.40 5.04
C PRO A 218 0.46 -18.80 5.68
N VAL A 219 -0.33 -17.80 6.08
CA VAL A 219 -1.64 -17.99 6.73
C VAL A 219 -2.70 -17.07 6.11
N PRO A 220 -4.01 -17.37 6.26
CA PRO A 220 -5.07 -16.47 5.86
C PRO A 220 -4.99 -15.11 6.56
N ASN A 221 -5.58 -14.09 5.94
CA ASN A 221 -5.57 -12.72 6.48
C ASN A 221 -6.47 -12.53 7.70
N SER A 222 -7.45 -13.40 7.91
CA SER A 222 -8.41 -13.37 9.01
C SER A 222 -8.49 -14.76 9.64
N GLU A 223 -7.72 -14.97 10.68
CA GLU A 223 -7.64 -16.21 11.44
C GLU A 223 -6.99 -15.90 12.80
N PHE A 224 -7.31 -16.70 13.82
CA PHE A 224 -6.57 -16.65 15.09
C PHE A 224 -5.16 -17.23 14.90
N TYR A 225 -4.14 -16.37 15.05
CA TYR A 225 -2.74 -16.79 14.92
C TYR A 225 -2.14 -17.26 16.24
N GLU A 226 -2.19 -16.43 17.27
CA GLU A 226 -1.66 -16.69 18.61
C GLU A 226 -2.08 -15.54 19.55
N TYR A 227 -1.81 -15.68 20.84
CA TYR A 227 -1.93 -14.61 21.82
C TYR A 227 -0.65 -13.75 21.85
N ALA A 228 -0.80 -12.45 21.93
CA ALA A 228 0.29 -11.57 22.33
C ALA A 228 0.71 -11.91 23.76
N ASP A 229 2.02 -11.90 23.99
CA ASP A 229 2.56 -12.24 25.31
C ASP A 229 2.08 -11.22 26.36
N PRO A 230 1.60 -11.69 27.54
CA PRO A 230 1.07 -10.81 28.58
C PRO A 230 2.02 -9.71 29.06
N MET A 231 3.33 -9.89 28.86
CA MET A 231 4.33 -8.89 29.25
C MET A 231 4.16 -7.56 28.48
N HIS A 232 3.55 -7.57 27.29
CA HIS A 232 3.39 -6.37 26.47
C HIS A 232 2.22 -5.49 26.93
N PHE A 233 1.09 -6.10 27.32
CA PHE A 233 -0.16 -5.40 27.58
C PHE A 233 -0.75 -5.66 28.98
N GLY A 234 -0.05 -6.42 29.83
CA GLY A 234 -0.55 -6.82 31.14
C GLY A 234 -1.60 -7.92 31.11
N GLY A 235 -1.84 -8.54 29.97
CA GLY A 235 -2.78 -9.64 29.75
C GLY A 235 -2.69 -10.17 28.33
N GLU A 236 -3.31 -11.34 28.08
CA GLU A 236 -3.34 -11.97 26.76
C GLU A 236 -4.32 -11.24 25.84
N ILE A 237 -3.87 -10.90 24.63
CA ILE A 237 -4.73 -10.34 23.56
C ILE A 237 -4.54 -11.21 22.31
N LYS A 238 -5.63 -11.62 21.67
CA LYS A 238 -5.58 -12.42 20.44
C LYS A 238 -5.01 -11.61 19.28
N ILE A 239 -4.04 -12.16 18.55
CA ILE A 239 -3.59 -11.66 17.25
C ILE A 239 -4.38 -12.46 16.21
N ALA A 240 -5.24 -11.80 15.42
CA ALA A 240 -6.22 -12.53 14.61
C ALA A 240 -6.46 -11.95 13.21
N GLY A 241 -5.66 -10.98 12.79
CA GLY A 241 -5.74 -10.43 11.44
C GLY A 241 -4.45 -9.74 11.03
N ALA A 242 -4.03 -9.96 9.78
CA ALA A 242 -2.91 -9.24 9.19
C ALA A 242 -3.14 -9.02 7.69
N ALA A 243 -2.75 -7.85 7.20
CA ALA A 243 -2.78 -7.56 5.77
C ALA A 243 -1.80 -6.43 5.41
N GLY A 244 -1.22 -6.48 4.21
CA GLY A 244 -0.50 -5.35 3.65
C GLY A 244 -1.40 -4.11 3.56
N ASP A 245 -0.81 -2.93 3.69
CA ASP A 245 -1.53 -1.65 3.82
C ASP A 245 -2.58 -1.42 2.73
N GLN A 246 -2.26 -1.74 1.49
CA GLN A 246 -3.17 -1.51 0.37
C GLN A 246 -4.30 -2.53 0.30
N GLN A 247 -4.04 -3.79 0.69
CA GLN A 247 -5.03 -4.83 0.82
C GLN A 247 -5.95 -4.57 2.02
N ALA A 248 -5.39 -4.15 3.15
CA ALA A 248 -6.16 -3.71 4.30
C ALA A 248 -7.09 -2.54 3.93
N ALA A 249 -6.59 -1.53 3.21
CA ALA A 249 -7.42 -0.43 2.72
C ALA A 249 -8.55 -0.90 1.77
N LEU A 250 -8.28 -1.86 0.89
CA LEU A 250 -9.30 -2.46 0.02
C LEU A 250 -10.41 -3.13 0.84
N PHE A 251 -10.03 -3.87 1.89
CA PHE A 251 -10.95 -4.52 2.81
C PHE A 251 -11.72 -3.50 3.66
N GLY A 252 -11.03 -2.49 4.21
CA GLY A 252 -11.63 -1.42 5.00
C GLY A 252 -12.58 -0.52 4.21
N GLN A 253 -12.32 -0.36 2.91
CA GLN A 253 -13.25 0.24 1.95
C GLN A 253 -14.44 -0.68 1.60
N THR A 254 -14.50 -1.88 2.18
CA THR A 254 -15.55 -2.86 1.88
C THR A 254 -15.69 -3.16 0.37
N CYS A 255 -14.57 -3.27 -0.34
CA CYS A 255 -14.56 -3.66 -1.75
C CYS A 255 -14.70 -5.17 -1.90
N PHE A 256 -15.78 -5.75 -1.36
CA PHE A 256 -15.98 -7.20 -1.28
C PHE A 256 -16.46 -7.83 -2.59
N GLN A 257 -17.08 -7.02 -3.44
CA GLN A 257 -17.60 -7.51 -4.72
C GLN A 257 -16.56 -7.38 -5.84
N ARG A 258 -16.61 -8.33 -6.76
CA ARG A 258 -15.78 -8.28 -7.97
C ARG A 258 -16.05 -7.00 -8.76
N GLY A 259 -15.00 -6.25 -9.11
CA GLY A 259 -15.07 -4.97 -9.82
C GLY A 259 -15.16 -3.74 -8.90
N GLU A 260 -15.28 -3.93 -7.57
CA GLU A 260 -15.13 -2.80 -6.66
C GLU A 260 -13.65 -2.43 -6.53
N ALA A 261 -13.39 -1.12 -6.55
CA ALA A 261 -12.05 -0.56 -6.56
C ALA A 261 -11.91 0.58 -5.54
N LYS A 262 -10.67 0.72 -5.04
CA LYS A 262 -10.28 1.83 -4.20
C LYS A 262 -9.07 2.56 -4.76
N SER A 263 -8.91 3.83 -4.38
CA SER A 263 -7.71 4.63 -4.60
C SER A 263 -7.30 5.30 -3.29
N THR A 264 -6.11 4.98 -2.81
CA THR A 264 -5.51 5.62 -1.62
C THR A 264 -4.53 6.70 -2.06
N PHE A 265 -4.72 7.92 -1.57
CA PHE A 265 -3.88 9.08 -1.86
C PHE A 265 -2.93 9.36 -0.70
N GLY A 266 -1.72 8.78 -0.79
CA GLY A 266 -0.58 9.13 0.06
C GLY A 266 0.43 10.01 -0.68
N THR A 267 1.72 9.81 -0.44
CA THR A 267 2.83 10.41 -1.22
C THR A 267 2.71 10.03 -2.69
N GLY A 268 2.48 8.73 -2.98
CA GLY A 268 2.00 8.20 -4.24
C GLY A 268 0.50 7.87 -4.17
N GLY A 269 -0.03 7.32 -5.27
CA GLY A 269 -1.41 6.82 -5.34
C GLY A 269 -1.42 5.33 -5.62
N PHE A 270 -2.24 4.58 -4.88
CA PHE A 270 -2.35 3.13 -5.02
C PHE A 270 -3.80 2.73 -5.29
N MET A 271 -4.02 2.15 -6.45
CA MET A 271 -5.34 1.65 -6.86
C MET A 271 -5.34 0.13 -6.80
N LEU A 272 -6.35 -0.43 -6.13
CA LEU A 272 -6.63 -1.85 -6.14
C LEU A 272 -8.07 -2.10 -6.56
N MET A 273 -8.27 -3.11 -7.41
CA MET A 273 -9.58 -3.62 -7.81
C MET A 273 -9.71 -5.09 -7.44
N ASN A 274 -10.74 -5.45 -6.70
CA ASN A 274 -11.10 -6.85 -6.43
C ASN A 274 -11.51 -7.55 -7.73
N VAL A 275 -10.77 -8.58 -8.14
CA VAL A 275 -11.07 -9.36 -9.35
C VAL A 275 -11.75 -10.70 -9.04
N GLY A 276 -12.06 -10.98 -7.77
CA GLY A 276 -12.71 -12.20 -7.30
C GLY A 276 -11.73 -13.34 -6.99
N GLU A 277 -12.24 -14.57 -6.99
CA GLU A 277 -11.51 -15.76 -6.54
C GLU A 277 -10.52 -16.36 -7.57
N LYS A 278 -10.37 -15.72 -8.72
CA LYS A 278 -9.39 -16.14 -9.75
C LYS A 278 -8.45 -14.99 -10.07
N PRO A 279 -7.14 -15.22 -10.12
CA PRO A 279 -6.18 -14.20 -10.49
C PRO A 279 -6.38 -13.76 -11.95
N VAL A 280 -6.22 -12.47 -12.20
CA VAL A 280 -6.20 -11.87 -13.54
C VAL A 280 -4.80 -11.32 -13.78
N PHE A 281 -4.15 -11.73 -14.85
CA PHE A 281 -2.81 -11.27 -15.21
C PHE A 281 -2.89 -10.07 -16.16
N SER A 282 -2.14 -9.02 -15.82
CA SER A 282 -2.15 -7.80 -16.60
C SER A 282 -1.25 -7.89 -17.83
N HIS A 283 -1.72 -7.31 -18.93
CA HIS A 283 -0.93 -7.03 -20.14
C HIS A 283 -0.64 -5.52 -20.29
N ASN A 284 -1.20 -4.71 -19.39
CA ASN A 284 -1.10 -3.25 -19.38
C ASN A 284 -0.25 -2.70 -18.22
N GLY A 285 0.71 -3.51 -17.70
CA GLY A 285 1.65 -3.03 -16.69
C GLY A 285 1.14 -2.99 -15.26
N LEU A 286 0.01 -3.62 -14.94
CA LEU A 286 -0.45 -3.78 -13.56
C LEU A 286 0.16 -5.03 -12.93
N VAL A 287 0.05 -5.16 -11.61
CA VAL A 287 0.45 -6.37 -10.89
C VAL A 287 -0.78 -7.07 -10.31
N THR A 288 -0.69 -8.41 -10.23
CA THR A 288 -1.70 -9.23 -9.57
C THR A 288 -1.21 -9.58 -8.17
N THR A 289 -2.08 -9.49 -7.19
CA THR A 289 -1.74 -9.76 -5.79
C THR A 289 -2.89 -10.50 -5.12
N VAL A 290 -2.61 -11.21 -4.03
CA VAL A 290 -3.69 -11.69 -3.15
C VAL A 290 -4.30 -10.49 -2.44
N ALA A 291 -5.61 -10.33 -2.52
CA ALA A 291 -6.34 -9.30 -1.80
C ALA A 291 -6.53 -9.70 -0.33
N TRP A 292 -7.09 -10.87 -0.09
CA TRP A 292 -7.21 -11.49 1.24
C TRP A 292 -7.57 -12.96 1.15
N GLY A 293 -7.25 -13.70 2.22
CA GLY A 293 -7.79 -15.03 2.54
C GLY A 293 -8.74 -14.93 3.73
N LEU A 294 -9.97 -15.39 3.56
CA LEU A 294 -11.04 -15.34 4.56
C LEU A 294 -11.97 -16.55 4.39
N ASP A 295 -12.29 -17.26 5.48
CA ASP A 295 -13.22 -18.41 5.48
C ASP A 295 -12.91 -19.49 4.43
N GLY A 296 -11.62 -19.79 4.24
CA GLY A 296 -11.14 -20.79 3.27
C GLY A 296 -11.22 -20.36 1.81
N LYS A 297 -11.58 -19.11 1.53
CA LYS A 297 -11.59 -18.51 0.19
C LYS A 297 -10.49 -17.46 0.05
N VAL A 298 -9.97 -17.31 -1.16
CA VAL A 298 -8.97 -16.29 -1.48
C VAL A 298 -9.50 -15.40 -2.59
N ASN A 299 -9.43 -14.10 -2.36
CA ASN A 299 -9.72 -13.08 -3.36
C ASN A 299 -8.40 -12.47 -3.86
N TYR A 300 -8.39 -12.12 -5.14
CA TYR A 300 -7.26 -11.47 -5.81
C TYR A 300 -7.60 -10.05 -6.18
N ALA A 301 -6.56 -9.25 -6.34
CA ALA A 301 -6.69 -7.87 -6.83
C ALA A 301 -5.72 -7.57 -7.96
N LEU A 302 -6.14 -6.73 -8.89
CA LEU A 302 -5.21 -5.98 -9.74
C LEU A 302 -4.79 -4.71 -9.02
N GLU A 303 -3.50 -4.42 -9.05
CA GLU A 303 -2.91 -3.22 -8.46
C GLU A 303 -2.15 -2.40 -9.50
N GLY A 304 -2.42 -1.10 -9.50
CA GLY A 304 -1.63 -0.10 -10.20
C GLY A 304 -1.20 1.01 -9.26
N SER A 305 0.01 1.50 -9.44
CA SER A 305 0.59 2.54 -8.60
C SER A 305 1.04 3.73 -9.44
N ILE A 306 0.70 4.94 -8.99
CA ILE A 306 1.30 6.18 -9.45
C ILE A 306 2.29 6.65 -8.40
N PHE A 307 3.52 6.99 -8.84
CA PHE A 307 4.61 7.27 -7.89
C PHE A 307 4.46 8.62 -7.20
N VAL A 308 3.77 9.56 -7.84
CA VAL A 308 3.63 10.95 -7.37
C VAL A 308 2.15 11.32 -7.31
N ALA A 309 1.60 11.43 -6.10
CA ALA A 309 0.27 11.95 -5.82
C ALA A 309 0.36 13.15 -4.87
N GLY A 310 0.23 12.94 -3.56
CA GLY A 310 0.39 14.01 -2.56
C GLY A 310 1.74 14.72 -2.64
N ALA A 311 2.79 14.01 -3.08
CA ALA A 311 4.11 14.60 -3.30
C ALA A 311 4.10 15.74 -4.33
N ALA A 312 3.20 15.72 -5.33
CA ALA A 312 3.07 16.83 -6.26
C ALA A 312 2.53 18.10 -5.59
N ILE A 313 1.61 17.95 -4.65
CA ILE A 313 1.05 19.09 -3.90
C ILE A 313 2.11 19.63 -2.89
N GLN A 314 2.86 18.72 -2.25
CA GLN A 314 3.99 19.10 -1.41
C GLN A 314 5.05 19.89 -2.21
N TRP A 315 5.39 19.41 -3.40
CA TRP A 315 6.32 20.10 -4.29
C TRP A 315 5.86 21.53 -4.66
N LEU A 316 4.57 21.73 -4.91
CA LEU A 316 4.03 23.08 -5.14
C LEU A 316 4.20 23.99 -3.92
N ARG A 317 4.10 23.43 -2.70
CA ARG A 317 4.24 24.15 -1.43
C ARG A 317 5.70 24.39 -1.08
N ASP A 318 6.50 23.32 -1.01
CA ASP A 318 7.81 23.34 -0.37
C ASP A 318 8.93 23.85 -1.30
N GLU A 319 8.85 23.49 -2.60
CA GLU A 319 9.90 23.82 -3.57
C GLU A 319 9.53 25.01 -4.45
N LEU A 320 8.29 25.06 -4.96
CA LEU A 320 7.86 26.16 -5.83
C LEU A 320 7.25 27.34 -5.07
N HIS A 321 6.91 27.16 -3.78
CA HIS A 321 6.28 28.17 -2.92
C HIS A 321 5.03 28.83 -3.56
N LEU A 322 4.25 28.02 -4.31
CA LEU A 322 2.99 28.46 -4.92
C LEU A 322 1.82 28.35 -3.97
N LEU A 323 1.95 27.54 -2.90
CA LEU A 323 1.00 27.31 -1.82
C LEU A 323 1.68 27.57 -0.48
N GLU A 324 0.96 28.06 0.52
CA GLU A 324 1.40 28.11 1.91
C GLU A 324 0.99 26.82 2.66
N ASP A 325 -0.20 26.32 2.39
CA ASP A 325 -0.72 25.05 2.92
C ASP A 325 -1.28 24.21 1.77
N ALA A 326 -1.12 22.89 1.86
CA ALA A 326 -1.68 21.95 0.85
C ALA A 326 -3.21 22.08 0.71
N ARG A 327 -3.91 22.46 1.78
CA ARG A 327 -5.37 22.70 1.80
C ARG A 327 -5.78 23.87 0.91
N ASP A 328 -4.91 24.85 0.68
CA ASP A 328 -5.19 25.99 -0.18
C ASP A 328 -5.30 25.61 -1.66
N SER A 329 -4.81 24.42 -2.03
CA SER A 329 -4.81 23.94 -3.42
C SER A 329 -6.22 23.87 -4.03
N GLU A 330 -7.23 23.48 -3.24
CA GLU A 330 -8.64 23.49 -3.67
C GLU A 330 -9.11 24.88 -4.06
N TYR A 331 -8.96 25.84 -3.14
CA TYR A 331 -9.38 27.22 -3.35
C TYR A 331 -8.64 27.88 -4.51
N MET A 332 -7.31 27.66 -4.62
CA MET A 332 -6.52 28.24 -5.68
C MET A 332 -6.86 27.67 -7.06
N ALA A 333 -7.11 26.35 -7.17
CA ALA A 333 -7.53 25.72 -8.41
C ALA A 333 -8.91 26.24 -8.90
N GLN A 334 -9.80 26.57 -7.96
CA GLN A 334 -11.13 27.10 -8.27
C GLN A 334 -11.15 28.57 -8.70
N LYS A 335 -10.02 29.30 -8.50
CA LYS A 335 -9.89 30.71 -8.98
C LYS A 335 -9.82 30.85 -10.49
N VAL A 336 -9.58 29.77 -11.21
CA VAL A 336 -9.53 29.74 -12.68
C VAL A 336 -10.56 28.78 -13.22
N ARG A 337 -11.09 29.08 -14.39
CA ARG A 337 -12.15 28.25 -15.02
C ARG A 337 -11.63 26.89 -15.47
N ASP A 338 -10.42 26.87 -16.05
CA ASP A 338 -9.76 25.70 -16.62
C ASP A 338 -8.23 25.85 -16.45
N THR A 339 -7.43 24.97 -17.03
CA THR A 339 -5.97 25.04 -16.98
C THR A 339 -5.37 25.94 -18.08
N ASN A 340 -6.18 26.56 -18.91
CA ASN A 340 -5.78 27.34 -20.08
C ASN A 340 -4.79 26.56 -20.98
N GLY A 341 -5.03 25.26 -21.18
CA GLY A 341 -4.19 24.36 -21.98
C GLY A 341 -2.87 23.96 -21.32
N CYS A 342 -2.64 24.33 -20.05
CA CYS A 342 -1.47 23.90 -19.29
C CYS A 342 -1.71 22.47 -18.73
N TYR A 343 -0.68 21.60 -18.86
CA TYR A 343 -0.62 20.28 -18.27
C TYR A 343 0.66 20.13 -17.45
N VAL A 344 0.54 19.48 -16.29
CA VAL A 344 1.68 19.09 -15.46
C VAL A 344 1.79 17.58 -15.48
N VAL A 345 2.96 17.04 -15.80
CA VAL A 345 3.27 15.62 -15.70
C VAL A 345 4.24 15.44 -14.54
N PRO A 346 3.81 14.95 -13.37
CA PRO A 346 4.65 14.92 -12.17
C PRO A 346 5.54 13.67 -12.12
N ALA A 347 6.30 13.40 -13.18
CA ALA A 347 7.18 12.23 -13.29
C ALA A 347 8.53 12.46 -12.56
N PHE A 348 8.52 12.85 -11.28
CA PHE A 348 9.73 13.22 -10.54
C PHE A 348 10.74 12.08 -10.41
N THR A 349 10.24 10.86 -10.30
CA THR A 349 11.02 9.60 -10.18
C THR A 349 10.73 8.62 -11.31
N GLY A 350 10.26 9.13 -12.47
CA GLY A 350 9.74 8.34 -13.58
C GLY A 350 8.22 8.20 -13.50
N LEU A 351 7.66 7.45 -14.46
CA LEU A 351 6.24 7.10 -14.52
C LEU A 351 6.04 5.63 -14.11
N GLY A 352 5.06 5.40 -13.25
CA GLY A 352 4.58 4.08 -12.86
C GLY A 352 3.61 3.46 -13.87
N ALA A 353 2.71 2.61 -13.40
CA ALA A 353 1.68 1.99 -14.23
C ALA A 353 0.78 3.03 -14.91
N PRO A 354 0.34 2.80 -16.15
CA PRO A 354 0.71 1.70 -17.06
C PRO A 354 1.96 1.99 -17.89
N HIS A 355 2.58 3.15 -17.74
CA HIS A 355 3.63 3.66 -18.64
C HIS A 355 5.02 3.03 -18.43
N TRP A 356 5.39 2.76 -17.18
CA TRP A 356 6.67 2.14 -16.76
C TRP A 356 7.91 2.76 -17.41
N ASP A 357 8.02 4.08 -17.40
CA ASP A 357 9.19 4.80 -17.89
C ASP A 357 10.01 5.39 -16.74
N GLN A 358 11.08 4.70 -16.35
CA GLN A 358 12.02 5.16 -15.30
C GLN A 358 12.86 6.39 -15.72
N TYR A 359 12.93 6.66 -17.02
CA TYR A 359 13.68 7.78 -17.60
C TYR A 359 12.79 9.03 -17.82
N ALA A 360 11.49 8.92 -17.66
CA ALA A 360 10.63 10.09 -17.68
C ALA A 360 10.98 11.05 -16.55
N ARG A 361 10.81 12.34 -16.79
CA ARG A 361 10.94 13.40 -15.76
C ARG A 361 9.76 14.33 -15.83
N GLY A 362 9.53 15.06 -14.72
CA GLY A 362 8.45 16.02 -14.61
C GLY A 362 8.48 17.06 -15.72
N ALA A 363 7.30 17.38 -16.28
CA ALA A 363 7.17 18.38 -17.34
C ALA A 363 5.96 19.29 -17.09
N ILE A 364 6.10 20.56 -17.42
CA ILE A 364 5.00 21.53 -17.52
C ILE A 364 4.92 21.96 -18.96
N VAL A 365 3.82 21.68 -19.63
CA VAL A 365 3.63 21.97 -21.06
C VAL A 365 2.38 22.82 -21.29
N GLY A 366 2.28 23.46 -22.48
CA GLY A 366 1.14 24.29 -22.82
C GLY A 366 1.19 25.69 -22.19
N LEU A 367 2.35 26.15 -21.73
CA LEU A 367 2.52 27.49 -21.15
C LEU A 367 2.32 28.58 -22.21
N THR A 368 1.42 29.49 -21.92
CA THR A 368 1.21 30.72 -22.65
C THR A 368 1.33 31.93 -21.69
N ARG A 369 1.38 33.15 -22.20
CA ARG A 369 1.42 34.34 -21.36
C ARG A 369 0.20 34.49 -20.43
N GLY A 370 -0.92 33.82 -20.73
CA GLY A 370 -2.13 33.84 -19.91
C GLY A 370 -2.11 32.83 -18.76
N VAL A 371 -1.14 31.90 -18.70
CA VAL A 371 -1.03 30.92 -17.62
C VAL A 371 -0.42 31.59 -16.40
N ASN A 372 -1.08 31.44 -15.24
CA ASN A 372 -0.59 31.95 -13.95
C ASN A 372 -0.51 30.80 -12.93
N LYS A 373 -0.08 31.09 -11.69
CA LYS A 373 0.12 30.09 -10.63
C LYS A 373 -1.12 29.22 -10.37
N ASN A 374 -2.34 29.78 -10.46
CA ASN A 374 -3.57 29.05 -10.21
C ASN A 374 -3.84 27.99 -11.29
N HIS A 375 -3.49 28.27 -12.55
CA HIS A 375 -3.56 27.29 -13.64
C HIS A 375 -2.57 26.13 -13.43
N ILE A 376 -1.36 26.41 -12.92
CA ILE A 376 -0.34 25.38 -12.61
C ILE A 376 -0.83 24.50 -11.45
N ILE A 377 -1.34 25.11 -10.37
CA ILE A 377 -1.90 24.38 -9.23
C ILE A 377 -3.05 23.47 -9.69
N ARG A 378 -3.98 24.02 -10.50
CA ARG A 378 -5.10 23.26 -11.06
C ARG A 378 -4.61 22.13 -11.95
N ALA A 379 -3.70 22.38 -12.87
CA ALA A 379 -3.12 21.35 -13.74
C ALA A 379 -2.37 20.24 -12.97
N THR A 380 -1.77 20.58 -11.83
CA THR A 380 -1.14 19.59 -10.94
C THR A 380 -2.20 18.70 -10.29
N LEU A 381 -3.32 19.25 -9.76
CA LEU A 381 -4.42 18.44 -9.23
C LEU A 381 -5.05 17.58 -10.32
N ASP A 382 -5.32 18.14 -11.50
CA ASP A 382 -5.89 17.42 -12.63
C ASP A 382 -4.97 16.25 -13.07
N SER A 383 -3.66 16.42 -12.99
CA SER A 383 -2.69 15.37 -13.34
C SER A 383 -2.82 14.10 -12.49
N LEU A 384 -3.21 14.23 -11.23
CA LEU A 384 -3.47 13.08 -10.36
C LEU A 384 -4.68 12.28 -10.89
N CYS A 385 -5.72 13.01 -11.32
CA CYS A 385 -6.91 12.38 -11.88
C CYS A 385 -6.63 11.66 -13.20
N TYR A 386 -5.81 12.25 -14.06
CA TYR A 386 -5.43 11.64 -15.33
C TYR A 386 -4.59 10.37 -15.12
N GLN A 387 -3.57 10.40 -14.26
CA GLN A 387 -2.77 9.21 -13.95
C GLN A 387 -3.62 8.07 -13.38
N ILE A 388 -4.54 8.38 -12.46
CA ILE A 388 -5.46 7.38 -11.91
C ILE A 388 -6.37 6.83 -13.00
N ASN A 389 -6.91 7.67 -13.88
CA ASN A 389 -7.72 7.22 -15.00
C ASN A 389 -6.95 6.28 -15.93
N ASP A 390 -5.68 6.52 -16.19
CA ASP A 390 -4.83 5.63 -16.99
C ASP A 390 -4.76 4.24 -16.34
N VAL A 391 -4.59 4.18 -15.02
CA VAL A 391 -4.57 2.91 -14.27
C VAL A 391 -5.93 2.23 -14.27
N LEU A 392 -7.03 2.95 -14.02
CA LEU A 392 -8.38 2.38 -14.02
C LEU A 392 -8.76 1.83 -15.40
N THR A 393 -8.39 2.54 -16.47
CA THR A 393 -8.59 2.06 -17.84
C THR A 393 -7.83 0.76 -18.11
N ALA A 394 -6.58 0.66 -17.62
CA ALA A 394 -5.80 -0.57 -17.71
C ALA A 394 -6.44 -1.72 -16.91
N MET A 395 -6.98 -1.44 -15.72
CA MET A 395 -7.68 -2.43 -14.89
C MET A 395 -8.92 -2.99 -15.58
N GLU A 396 -9.75 -2.14 -16.20
CA GLU A 396 -10.92 -2.57 -16.96
C GLU A 396 -10.53 -3.38 -18.20
N ALA A 397 -9.50 -2.94 -18.93
CA ALA A 397 -9.01 -3.63 -20.12
C ALA A 397 -8.48 -5.04 -19.79
N ASP A 398 -7.72 -5.20 -18.70
CA ASP A 398 -7.13 -6.47 -18.30
C ASP A 398 -8.15 -7.43 -17.69
N SER A 399 -9.07 -6.92 -16.87
CA SER A 399 -10.04 -7.74 -16.15
C SER A 399 -11.29 -8.07 -16.95
N GLY A 400 -11.62 -7.26 -17.95
CA GLY A 400 -12.91 -7.30 -18.64
C GLY A 400 -14.11 -6.95 -17.75
N ILE A 401 -13.86 -6.29 -16.59
CA ILE A 401 -14.87 -5.93 -15.60
C ILE A 401 -15.07 -4.42 -15.65
N ALA A 402 -16.29 -3.97 -15.90
CA ALA A 402 -16.64 -2.56 -15.79
C ALA A 402 -16.75 -2.16 -14.31
N MET A 403 -16.05 -1.10 -13.93
CA MET A 403 -16.16 -0.52 -12.59
C MET A 403 -17.47 0.27 -12.45
N THR A 404 -18.08 0.19 -11.27
CA THR A 404 -19.34 0.90 -10.97
C THR A 404 -19.15 2.15 -10.11
N ALA A 405 -18.06 2.22 -9.37
CA ALA A 405 -17.67 3.34 -8.54
C ALA A 405 -16.21 3.21 -8.10
N LEU A 406 -15.58 4.33 -7.76
CA LEU A 406 -14.28 4.38 -7.13
C LEU A 406 -14.44 4.85 -5.67
N LYS A 407 -13.97 4.06 -4.72
CA LYS A 407 -13.88 4.44 -3.29
C LYS A 407 -12.52 5.08 -3.04
N VAL A 408 -12.47 6.17 -2.27
CA VAL A 408 -11.24 6.95 -2.09
C VAL A 408 -10.92 7.18 -0.63
N ASP A 409 -9.62 7.20 -0.29
CA ASP A 409 -9.12 7.50 1.04
C ASP A 409 -7.73 8.16 0.99
N GLY A 410 -7.17 8.45 2.15
CA GLY A 410 -5.90 9.17 2.28
C GLY A 410 -6.07 10.69 2.30
N GLY A 411 -5.00 11.41 2.65
CA GLY A 411 -5.07 12.82 2.96
C GLY A 411 -5.62 13.73 1.85
N ALA A 412 -5.27 13.46 0.59
CA ALA A 412 -5.71 14.29 -0.54
C ALA A 412 -7.19 14.13 -0.90
N CYS A 413 -7.89 13.07 -0.41
CA CYS A 413 -9.32 12.91 -0.66
C CYS A 413 -10.20 13.96 0.04
N ALA A 414 -9.64 14.72 0.98
CA ALA A 414 -10.31 15.88 1.58
C ALA A 414 -10.60 17.01 0.58
N ASN A 415 -9.80 17.11 -0.49
CA ASN A 415 -9.95 18.14 -1.53
C ASN A 415 -11.14 17.80 -2.45
N ASN A 416 -12.22 18.58 -2.35
CA ASN A 416 -13.45 18.32 -3.11
C ASN A 416 -13.30 18.61 -4.60
N TYR A 417 -12.45 19.58 -4.98
CA TYR A 417 -12.13 19.84 -6.38
C TYR A 417 -11.47 18.61 -7.01
N LEU A 418 -10.47 18.05 -6.33
CA LEU A 418 -9.77 16.84 -6.78
C LEU A 418 -10.75 15.67 -6.95
N MET A 419 -11.62 15.44 -5.97
CA MET A 419 -12.59 14.35 -6.01
C MET A 419 -13.64 14.51 -7.10
N GLN A 420 -14.12 15.76 -7.36
CA GLN A 420 -15.02 16.02 -8.46
C GLN A 420 -14.35 15.82 -9.82
N THR A 421 -13.12 16.35 -9.98
CA THR A 421 -12.32 16.14 -11.20
C THR A 421 -12.03 14.65 -11.43
N MET A 422 -11.78 13.89 -10.35
CA MET A 422 -11.63 12.45 -10.44
C MET A 422 -12.86 11.77 -10.99
N ALA A 423 -14.07 12.13 -10.50
CA ALA A 423 -15.32 11.60 -11.02
C ALA A 423 -15.52 11.98 -12.50
N ASP A 424 -15.21 13.21 -12.86
CA ASP A 424 -15.34 13.72 -14.22
C ASP A 424 -14.42 12.99 -15.22
N ILE A 425 -13.16 12.81 -14.85
CA ILE A 425 -12.15 12.20 -15.73
C ILE A 425 -12.28 10.69 -15.81
N SER A 426 -12.57 10.00 -14.69
CA SER A 426 -12.77 8.54 -14.71
C SER A 426 -14.14 8.13 -15.26
N SER A 427 -15.08 9.08 -15.38
CA SER A 427 -16.49 8.80 -15.71
C SER A 427 -17.17 7.85 -14.70
N LEU A 428 -16.65 7.80 -13.45
CA LEU A 428 -17.15 6.96 -12.39
C LEU A 428 -17.64 7.80 -11.21
N PRO A 429 -18.68 7.35 -10.49
CA PRO A 429 -18.99 7.91 -9.19
C PRO A 429 -17.83 7.70 -8.22
N VAL A 430 -17.35 8.77 -7.58
CA VAL A 430 -16.33 8.72 -6.53
C VAL A 430 -17.00 8.81 -5.17
N LYS A 431 -16.68 7.88 -4.26
CA LYS A 431 -17.26 7.79 -2.92
C LYS A 431 -16.18 7.96 -1.87
N ARG A 432 -16.29 9.02 -1.06
CA ARG A 432 -15.44 9.24 0.12
C ARG A 432 -16.16 8.72 1.35
N PRO A 433 -15.55 7.82 2.16
CA PRO A 433 -16.16 7.32 3.39
C PRO A 433 -16.05 8.34 4.53
N CYS A 434 -16.90 8.17 5.56
CA CYS A 434 -16.79 8.94 6.80
C CYS A 434 -15.50 8.66 7.56
N CYS A 435 -15.07 7.39 7.63
CA CYS A 435 -13.78 7.00 8.18
C CYS A 435 -12.75 6.92 7.06
N VAL A 436 -11.79 7.82 7.04
CA VAL A 436 -10.71 7.86 6.03
C VAL A 436 -9.48 7.02 6.42
N GLU A 437 -9.44 6.49 7.64
CA GLU A 437 -8.40 5.58 8.14
C GLU A 437 -8.73 4.12 7.74
N THR A 438 -9.00 3.92 6.48
CA THR A 438 -9.51 2.63 5.95
C THR A 438 -8.48 1.51 6.02
N THR A 439 -7.19 1.84 6.01
CA THR A 439 -6.09 0.88 6.18
C THR A 439 -6.15 0.22 7.55
N ALA A 440 -6.13 1.01 8.62
CA ALA A 440 -6.24 0.49 9.99
C ALA A 440 -7.59 -0.19 10.23
N LEU A 441 -8.68 0.38 9.69
CA LEU A 441 -10.01 -0.19 9.81
C LEU A 441 -10.11 -1.56 9.13
N GLY A 442 -9.45 -1.76 7.99
CA GLY A 442 -9.40 -3.04 7.30
C GLY A 442 -8.71 -4.14 8.12
N ALA A 443 -7.58 -3.80 8.75
CA ALA A 443 -6.90 -4.73 9.68
C ALA A 443 -7.79 -5.05 10.89
N ALA A 444 -8.50 -4.04 11.41
CA ALA A 444 -9.47 -4.25 12.49
C ALA A 444 -10.60 -5.18 12.08
N TYR A 445 -11.17 -5.01 10.88
CA TYR A 445 -12.24 -5.86 10.37
C TYR A 445 -11.78 -7.31 10.19
N LEU A 446 -10.60 -7.55 9.62
CA LEU A 446 -10.04 -8.90 9.48
C LEU A 446 -9.88 -9.59 10.84
N ALA A 447 -9.30 -8.90 11.83
CA ALA A 447 -9.14 -9.44 13.17
C ALA A 447 -10.49 -9.65 13.88
N GLY A 448 -11.41 -8.71 13.75
CA GLY A 448 -12.72 -8.78 14.38
C GLY A 448 -13.59 -9.91 13.82
N LEU A 449 -13.51 -10.17 12.51
CA LEU A 449 -14.19 -11.32 11.88
C LEU A 449 -13.63 -12.64 12.41
N ALA A 450 -12.31 -12.78 12.49
CA ALA A 450 -11.67 -14.01 12.97
C ALA A 450 -12.05 -14.39 14.41
N VAL A 451 -12.38 -13.40 15.26
CA VAL A 451 -12.77 -13.66 16.66
C VAL A 451 -14.28 -13.55 16.90
N GLY A 452 -15.07 -13.33 15.84
CA GLY A 452 -16.53 -13.21 15.94
C GLY A 452 -17.03 -11.90 16.58
N TYR A 453 -16.18 -10.84 16.58
CA TYR A 453 -16.60 -9.50 17.02
C TYR A 453 -17.59 -8.88 16.03
N TRP A 454 -17.35 -9.05 14.74
CA TRP A 454 -18.33 -8.95 13.66
C TRP A 454 -18.58 -10.37 13.12
N LYS A 455 -19.82 -10.69 12.81
CA LYS A 455 -20.22 -12.05 12.45
C LYS A 455 -19.97 -12.38 10.98
N SER A 456 -19.98 -11.37 10.12
CA SER A 456 -19.83 -11.52 8.68
C SER A 456 -19.39 -10.24 8.00
N THR A 457 -19.03 -10.31 6.72
CA THR A 457 -18.74 -9.15 5.88
C THR A 457 -19.95 -8.23 5.70
N GLU A 458 -21.18 -8.75 5.82
CA GLU A 458 -22.41 -7.94 5.81
C GLU A 458 -22.52 -7.06 7.03
N ASP A 459 -22.13 -7.55 8.22
CA ASP A 459 -22.07 -6.72 9.43
C ASP A 459 -21.03 -5.60 9.28
N VAL A 460 -19.87 -5.93 8.72
CA VAL A 460 -18.82 -4.93 8.41
C VAL A 460 -19.31 -3.89 7.41
N LEU A 461 -20.05 -4.32 6.39
CA LEU A 461 -20.61 -3.41 5.38
C LEU A 461 -21.57 -2.37 5.98
N GLN A 462 -22.29 -2.70 7.05
CA GLN A 462 -23.18 -1.77 7.74
C GLN A 462 -22.44 -0.62 8.46
N ASN A 463 -21.17 -0.83 8.80
CA ASN A 463 -20.33 0.19 9.41
C ASN A 463 -19.75 1.18 8.38
N TRP A 464 -19.77 0.83 7.09
CA TRP A 464 -19.24 1.68 6.04
C TRP A 464 -20.27 2.73 5.63
N ALA A 465 -19.99 3.99 5.92
CA ALA A 465 -20.85 5.12 5.60
C ALA A 465 -20.16 6.08 4.64
N VAL A 466 -20.93 6.60 3.67
CA VAL A 466 -20.47 7.62 2.72
C VAL A 466 -20.58 9.00 3.36
N ASP A 467 -19.44 9.71 3.45
CA ASP A 467 -19.42 11.15 3.75
C ASP A 467 -19.92 11.93 2.52
N ARG A 468 -19.33 11.68 1.35
CA ARG A 468 -19.71 12.39 0.14
C ARG A 468 -19.55 11.53 -1.10
N LYS A 469 -20.52 11.67 -2.01
CA LYS A 469 -20.50 11.10 -3.36
C LYS A 469 -20.32 12.22 -4.38
N PHE A 470 -19.35 12.05 -5.28
CA PHE A 470 -19.13 12.91 -6.43
C PHE A 470 -19.55 12.15 -7.69
N THR A 471 -20.31 12.78 -8.56
CA THR A 471 -20.78 12.17 -9.82
C THR A 471 -20.22 12.94 -11.01
N PRO A 472 -19.91 12.26 -12.14
CA PRO A 472 -19.46 12.92 -13.35
C PRO A 472 -20.40 14.05 -13.75
N ALA A 473 -19.83 15.21 -14.07
CA ALA A 473 -20.59 16.44 -14.39
C ALA A 473 -20.19 17.07 -15.73
N ILE A 474 -19.09 16.62 -16.35
CA ILE A 474 -18.67 17.08 -17.69
C ILE A 474 -19.22 16.18 -18.80
N THR A 475 -19.24 16.69 -20.03
CA THR A 475 -19.62 15.88 -21.18
C THR A 475 -18.50 14.93 -21.61
N GLU A 476 -18.85 13.88 -22.38
CA GLU A 476 -17.85 12.96 -22.91
C GLU A 476 -16.88 13.64 -23.89
N GLU A 477 -17.37 14.65 -24.64
CA GLU A 477 -16.53 15.44 -25.56
C GLU A 477 -15.47 16.25 -24.76
N GLU A 478 -15.87 16.90 -23.66
CA GLU A 478 -14.95 17.64 -22.80
C GLU A 478 -13.95 16.69 -22.14
N ARG A 479 -14.41 15.54 -21.65
CA ARG A 479 -13.55 14.49 -21.09
C ARG A 479 -12.52 14.01 -22.10
N ALA A 480 -12.95 13.66 -23.31
CA ALA A 480 -12.09 13.18 -24.39
C ALA A 480 -11.03 14.21 -24.79
N GLU A 481 -11.39 15.51 -24.85
CA GLU A 481 -10.45 16.59 -25.15
C GLU A 481 -9.38 16.72 -24.06
N ARG A 482 -9.77 16.69 -22.79
CA ARG A 482 -8.84 16.73 -21.65
C ARG A 482 -7.87 15.53 -21.67
N LEU A 483 -8.36 14.32 -21.89
CA LEU A 483 -7.55 13.10 -21.99
C LEU A 483 -6.61 13.12 -23.20
N LYS A 484 -7.05 13.67 -24.34
CA LYS A 484 -6.19 13.87 -25.51
C LYS A 484 -5.02 14.81 -25.20
N GLY A 485 -5.30 15.91 -24.49
CA GLY A 485 -4.26 16.85 -24.04
C GLY A 485 -3.30 16.19 -23.06
N TRP A 486 -3.79 15.41 -22.09
CA TRP A 486 -2.98 14.64 -21.14
C TRP A 486 -2.05 13.65 -21.85
N ASN A 487 -2.57 12.82 -22.74
CA ASN A 487 -1.78 11.87 -23.52
C ASN A 487 -0.67 12.54 -24.35
N LYS A 488 -0.90 13.75 -24.85
CA LYS A 488 0.12 14.55 -25.52
C LYS A 488 1.19 15.03 -24.53
N ALA A 489 0.77 15.50 -23.36
CA ALA A 489 1.69 15.98 -22.33
C ALA A 489 2.60 14.86 -21.78
N VAL A 490 2.07 13.69 -21.50
CA VAL A 490 2.83 12.51 -21.03
C VAL A 490 3.94 12.15 -22.02
N ARG A 491 3.65 12.19 -23.32
CA ARG A 491 4.68 11.90 -24.36
C ARG A 491 5.87 12.86 -24.33
N CYS A 492 5.67 14.09 -23.83
CA CYS A 492 6.76 15.06 -23.71
C CYS A 492 7.71 14.74 -22.56
N SER A 493 7.33 13.86 -21.63
CA SER A 493 8.15 13.47 -20.49
C SER A 493 8.94 12.18 -20.71
N TYR A 494 8.57 11.36 -21.73
CA TYR A 494 9.20 10.07 -21.98
C TYR A 494 10.70 10.19 -22.31
N GLY A 495 11.46 9.28 -21.72
CA GLY A 495 12.87 9.11 -22.03
C GLY A 495 13.75 10.31 -21.70
N TRP A 496 13.25 11.35 -21.05
CA TRP A 496 13.94 12.62 -20.81
C TRP A 496 15.36 12.47 -20.23
N ALA A 497 15.57 11.51 -19.34
CA ALA A 497 16.85 11.25 -18.68
C ALA A 497 17.68 10.16 -19.38
N LYS A 498 17.31 9.70 -20.57
CA LYS A 498 18.20 8.86 -21.40
C LYS A 498 19.28 9.75 -21.95
N GLU A 499 20.53 9.26 -21.86
CA GLU A 499 21.63 9.85 -22.63
C GLU A 499 21.41 9.53 -24.12
N ASP A 500 21.64 10.52 -24.99
CA ASP A 500 21.54 10.39 -26.46
C ASP A 500 22.57 9.42 -27.03
#